data_0098996cebca429a9e39d040fb59a639
#
_entry.id   0098996cebca429a9e39d040fb59a639
#
_cell.length_a   1.000
_cell.length_b   1.000
_cell.length_c   1.000
_cell.angle_alpha   90.00
_cell.angle_beta   90.00
_cell.angle_gamma   90.00
#
_symmetry.space_group_name_H-M   'P 1'
#
loop_
_entity.id
_entity.type
_entity.pdbx_description
1 polymer ?
#
loop_
_entity_poly.entity_id
_entity_poly.type
_entity_poly.pdbx_seq_one_letter_code
_entity_poly.pdbx_strand_id
1 'polypeptide(L)'
;MAGIETVRGEVDASRLGVTLMHEHIFVLDPEISSNYPEDWGDEHARVAGAIARLNELKSRGVDTIVDLTVMGLGRYIPRIQKIAAATDLHIVVATGIYTYCDLPHYFQYRGPGTALGGPELIADMFVRDIQEGIAGTGVRAGILKCATDAPGLTRGVERILRATAQAHLRTGVPISTHTHARRRVGLDQQRIFREEGVDLSRVVIGHSGDTTDIGYLEQLLDNGSYLGMDRFGIDSILSFEDRVQTVARLCERGHAGRLVLSHDAACFNHWLPERQLPEMLPRWHYLHIHNDVIPALKGQGVTDEQIHTMLVENPRRIFEGP
;
A
#
# COMPACT_ATOMS: atom_id res chain seq x y z
N MET A 1 7.29 -21.25 -10.27
CA MET A 1 6.96 -20.42 -9.11
C MET A 1 7.03 -18.98 -9.57
N ALA A 2 6.11 -18.13 -9.16
CA ALA A 2 6.08 -16.74 -9.61
C ALA A 2 7.19 -15.95 -8.92
N GLY A 3 8.01 -15.27 -9.71
CA GLY A 3 8.99 -14.31 -9.21
C GLY A 3 8.34 -12.99 -8.85
N ILE A 4 8.73 -12.40 -7.74
CA ILE A 4 8.23 -11.12 -7.25
C ILE A 4 9.35 -10.11 -7.30
N GLU A 5 9.11 -8.99 -7.97
CA GLU A 5 10.09 -7.93 -8.10
C GLU A 5 10.29 -7.19 -6.76
N THR A 6 11.52 -7.13 -6.32
CA THR A 6 11.97 -6.31 -5.19
C THR A 6 13.03 -5.31 -5.64
N VAL A 7 13.37 -4.35 -4.81
CA VAL A 7 14.44 -3.38 -5.10
C VAL A 7 15.79 -4.04 -5.37
N ARG A 8 16.04 -5.24 -4.83
CA ARG A 8 17.28 -6.02 -5.04
C ARG A 8 17.15 -7.10 -6.12
N GLY A 9 16.10 -7.05 -6.92
CA GLY A 9 15.80 -8.04 -7.96
C GLY A 9 14.69 -8.99 -7.54
N GLU A 10 14.45 -9.97 -8.42
CA GLU A 10 13.37 -10.93 -8.28
C GLU A 10 13.64 -11.95 -7.16
N VAL A 11 12.61 -12.25 -6.37
CA VAL A 11 12.62 -13.28 -5.34
C VAL A 11 11.45 -14.24 -5.54
N ASP A 12 11.62 -15.48 -5.14
CA ASP A 12 10.52 -16.45 -5.12
C ASP A 12 9.47 -16.04 -4.08
N ALA A 13 8.19 -16.17 -4.40
CA ALA A 13 7.08 -15.78 -3.53
C ALA A 13 7.13 -16.46 -2.14
N SER A 14 7.66 -17.69 -2.06
CA SER A 14 7.84 -18.40 -0.79
C SER A 14 8.85 -17.73 0.16
N ARG A 15 9.68 -16.82 -0.37
CA ARG A 15 10.70 -16.09 0.39
C ARG A 15 10.22 -14.74 0.92
N LEU A 16 8.99 -14.34 0.63
CA LEU A 16 8.43 -13.09 1.17
C LEU A 16 8.35 -13.11 2.70
N GLY A 17 8.09 -14.29 3.30
CA GLY A 17 7.96 -14.44 4.75
C GLY A 17 6.89 -13.54 5.35
N VAL A 18 7.13 -13.07 6.57
CA VAL A 18 6.23 -12.11 7.25
C VAL A 18 6.27 -10.78 6.51
N THR A 19 5.12 -10.40 5.95
CA THR A 19 5.00 -9.27 5.02
C THR A 19 4.02 -8.23 5.52
N LEU A 20 4.48 -6.97 5.60
CA LEU A 20 3.62 -5.81 5.81
C LEU A 20 3.22 -5.25 4.44
N MET A 21 1.93 -5.37 4.11
CA MET A 21 1.43 -5.13 2.75
C MET A 21 1.20 -3.65 2.38
N HIS A 22 1.32 -2.74 3.34
CA HIS A 22 1.08 -1.31 3.13
C HIS A 22 1.93 -0.46 4.07
N GLU A 23 3.11 -0.15 3.62
CA GLU A 23 4.01 0.77 4.31
C GLU A 23 4.56 1.81 3.34
N HIS A 24 5.25 2.81 3.88
CA HIS A 24 6.01 3.80 3.14
C HIS A 24 7.40 3.93 3.76
N ILE A 25 8.42 4.17 2.95
CA ILE A 25 9.74 4.55 3.51
C ILE A 25 9.75 6.07 3.68
N PHE A 26 9.46 6.82 2.65
CA PHE A 26 9.37 8.27 2.71
C PHE A 26 8.16 8.77 1.92
N VAL A 27 7.32 9.57 2.54
CA VAL A 27 6.25 10.31 1.88
C VAL A 27 6.67 11.77 1.77
N LEU A 28 6.83 12.26 0.54
CA LEU A 28 7.27 13.61 0.25
C LEU A 28 6.32 14.30 -0.74
N ASP A 29 6.14 15.59 -0.58
CA ASP A 29 5.67 16.44 -1.67
C ASP A 29 6.90 16.80 -2.54
N PRO A 30 6.95 16.38 -3.82
CA PRO A 30 8.14 16.57 -4.65
C PRO A 30 8.45 18.05 -4.91
N GLU A 31 7.41 18.89 -5.04
CA GLU A 31 7.56 20.30 -5.34
C GLU A 31 8.04 21.07 -4.11
N ILE A 32 7.46 20.77 -2.93
CA ILE A 32 7.93 21.33 -1.66
C ILE A 32 9.36 20.87 -1.37
N SER A 33 9.66 19.58 -1.51
CA SER A 33 11.02 19.06 -1.27
C SER A 33 12.09 19.70 -2.16
N SER A 34 11.71 20.08 -3.40
CA SER A 34 12.65 20.67 -4.35
C SER A 34 12.87 22.18 -4.11
N ASN A 35 11.86 22.90 -3.60
CA ASN A 35 11.89 24.36 -3.47
C ASN A 35 12.07 24.83 -2.03
N TYR A 36 11.71 24.00 -1.04
CA TYR A 36 11.77 24.29 0.41
C TYR A 36 12.34 23.07 1.13
N PRO A 37 13.65 22.76 0.95
CA PRO A 37 14.26 21.50 1.42
C PRO A 37 14.49 21.47 2.94
N GLU A 38 14.20 22.54 3.68
CA GLU A 38 14.47 22.67 5.11
C GLU A 38 13.76 21.61 5.95
N ASP A 39 12.50 21.28 5.57
CA ASP A 39 11.70 20.29 6.28
C ASP A 39 12.23 18.85 6.03
N TRP A 40 12.76 18.59 4.85
CA TRP A 40 13.42 17.33 4.56
C TRP A 40 14.75 17.22 5.31
N GLY A 41 15.56 18.27 5.33
CA GLY A 41 16.84 18.35 6.02
C GLY A 41 17.94 17.48 5.38
N ASP A 42 18.78 16.88 6.22
CA ASP A 42 19.94 16.10 5.75
C ASP A 42 19.51 14.71 5.23
N GLU A 43 19.72 14.49 3.93
CA GLU A 43 19.38 13.21 3.28
C GLU A 43 20.17 12.03 3.86
N HIS A 44 21.45 12.21 4.24
CA HIS A 44 22.23 11.11 4.81
C HIS A 44 21.68 10.69 6.16
N ALA A 45 21.31 11.63 7.01
CA ALA A 45 20.67 11.34 8.29
C ALA A 45 19.31 10.65 8.11
N ARG A 46 18.50 11.09 7.14
CA ARG A 46 17.20 10.45 6.81
C ARG A 46 17.36 9.01 6.35
N VAL A 47 18.29 8.78 5.42
CA VAL A 47 18.58 7.44 4.90
C VAL A 47 19.12 6.53 6.02
N ALA A 48 20.07 7.01 6.83
CA ALA A 48 20.62 6.26 7.96
C ALA A 48 19.52 5.91 8.99
N GLY A 49 18.62 6.86 9.29
CA GLY A 49 17.48 6.65 10.18
C GLY A 49 16.51 5.60 9.64
N ALA A 50 16.22 5.62 8.33
CA ALA A 50 15.38 4.62 7.69
C ALA A 50 16.03 3.22 7.74
N ILE A 51 17.31 3.10 7.43
CA ILE A 51 18.07 1.84 7.53
C ILE A 51 17.98 1.28 8.95
N ALA A 52 18.20 2.11 9.97
CA ALA A 52 18.11 1.66 11.37
C ALA A 52 16.74 1.10 11.72
N ARG A 53 15.65 1.81 11.35
CA ARG A 53 14.27 1.37 11.59
C ARG A 53 13.91 0.08 10.84
N LEU A 54 14.34 -0.05 9.58
CA LEU A 54 14.07 -1.25 8.80
C LEU A 54 14.88 -2.46 9.30
N ASN A 55 16.13 -2.27 9.76
CA ASN A 55 16.92 -3.32 10.38
C ASN A 55 16.32 -3.75 11.73
N GLU A 56 15.80 -2.81 12.52
CA GLU A 56 15.03 -3.14 13.72
C GLU A 56 13.80 -3.97 13.38
N LEU A 57 13.02 -3.56 12.37
CA LEU A 57 11.85 -4.30 11.88
C LEU A 57 12.25 -5.73 11.45
N LYS A 58 13.35 -5.87 10.69
CA LYS A 58 13.88 -7.19 10.30
C LYS A 58 14.25 -8.03 11.52
N SER A 59 14.86 -7.45 12.55
CA SER A 59 15.23 -8.16 13.77
C SER A 59 14.02 -8.68 14.58
N ARG A 60 12.84 -8.11 14.32
CA ARG A 60 11.55 -8.55 14.92
C ARG A 60 10.84 -9.62 14.09
N GLY A 61 11.47 -10.13 13.04
CA GLY A 61 10.97 -11.23 12.23
C GLY A 61 10.12 -10.83 11.03
N VAL A 62 10.06 -9.55 10.67
CA VAL A 62 9.47 -9.12 9.40
C VAL A 62 10.49 -9.35 8.29
N ASP A 63 10.04 -9.95 7.19
CA ASP A 63 10.89 -10.29 6.05
C ASP A 63 10.70 -9.34 4.86
N THR A 64 9.50 -8.81 4.70
CA THR A 64 9.13 -7.99 3.54
C THR A 64 8.26 -6.80 3.94
N ILE A 65 8.52 -5.65 3.34
CA ILE A 65 7.58 -4.53 3.30
C ILE A 65 7.17 -4.23 1.85
N VAL A 66 5.93 -3.81 1.68
CA VAL A 66 5.43 -3.28 0.41
C VAL A 66 5.36 -1.76 0.55
N ASP A 67 6.31 -1.07 -0.09
CA ASP A 67 6.37 0.40 -0.12
C ASP A 67 5.44 0.93 -1.22
N LEU A 68 4.27 1.39 -0.80
CA LEU A 68 3.23 1.89 -1.70
C LEU A 68 3.41 3.36 -2.09
N THR A 69 4.62 3.89 -1.95
CA THR A 69 4.97 5.25 -2.38
C THR A 69 5.04 5.33 -3.91
N VAL A 70 4.15 6.13 -4.49
CA VAL A 70 3.98 6.28 -5.94
C VAL A 70 4.04 7.77 -6.35
N MET A 71 3.72 8.08 -7.61
CA MET A 71 3.55 9.46 -8.06
C MET A 71 2.48 10.17 -7.22
N GLY A 72 2.78 11.35 -6.74
CA GLY A 72 1.97 12.10 -5.77
C GLY A 72 2.42 11.91 -4.31
N LEU A 73 3.28 10.92 -4.03
CA LEU A 73 3.85 10.64 -2.70
C LEU A 73 5.38 10.83 -2.66
N GLY A 74 5.98 11.33 -3.73
CA GLY A 74 7.42 11.61 -3.77
C GLY A 74 8.31 10.38 -3.97
N ARG A 75 7.84 9.35 -4.69
CA ARG A 75 8.64 8.17 -5.04
C ARG A 75 9.98 8.56 -5.66
N TYR A 76 11.08 8.07 -5.06
CA TYR A 76 12.43 8.28 -5.57
C TYR A 76 13.31 7.04 -5.38
N ILE A 77 13.36 6.19 -6.40
CA ILE A 77 13.98 4.86 -6.35
C ILE A 77 15.49 4.88 -6.00
N PRO A 78 16.33 5.82 -6.49
CA PRO A 78 17.76 5.82 -6.11
C PRO A 78 17.99 5.89 -4.59
N ARG A 79 17.10 6.56 -3.84
CA ARG A 79 17.17 6.59 -2.37
C ARG A 79 16.79 5.24 -1.77
N ILE A 80 15.74 4.60 -2.30
CA ILE A 80 15.28 3.29 -1.84
C ILE A 80 16.34 2.21 -2.13
N GLN A 81 17.05 2.29 -3.25
CA GLN A 81 18.17 1.38 -3.56
C GLN A 81 19.30 1.47 -2.52
N LYS A 82 19.67 2.69 -2.07
CA LYS A 82 20.67 2.88 -1.00
C LYS A 82 20.23 2.21 0.31
N ILE A 83 18.96 2.34 0.65
CA ILE A 83 18.39 1.72 1.85
C ILE A 83 18.34 0.20 1.71
N ALA A 84 17.84 -0.31 0.59
CA ALA A 84 17.74 -1.75 0.33
C ALA A 84 19.10 -2.46 0.32
N ALA A 85 20.18 -1.75 -0.07
CA ALA A 85 21.54 -2.29 -0.02
C ALA A 85 22.09 -2.45 1.42
N ALA A 86 21.46 -1.82 2.42
CA ALA A 86 21.91 -1.81 3.81
C ALA A 86 20.95 -2.54 4.77
N THR A 87 19.99 -3.31 4.24
CA THR A 87 19.06 -4.14 5.02
C THR A 87 18.81 -5.48 4.33
N ASP A 88 18.58 -6.52 5.12
CA ASP A 88 18.16 -7.84 4.60
C ASP A 88 16.65 -7.95 4.37
N LEU A 89 15.91 -6.89 4.65
CA LEU A 89 14.48 -6.82 4.42
C LEU A 89 14.18 -6.73 2.91
N HIS A 90 13.25 -7.51 2.40
CA HIS A 90 12.76 -7.33 1.03
C HIS A 90 11.88 -6.09 0.96
N ILE A 91 12.10 -5.27 -0.07
CA ILE A 91 11.30 -4.07 -0.34
C ILE A 91 10.66 -4.22 -1.71
N VAL A 92 9.33 -4.39 -1.74
CA VAL A 92 8.54 -4.36 -2.97
C VAL A 92 8.09 -2.93 -3.19
N VAL A 93 8.42 -2.34 -4.34
CA VAL A 93 8.00 -0.97 -4.68
C VAL A 93 6.81 -0.97 -5.61
N ALA A 94 6.00 0.08 -5.53
CA ALA A 94 4.80 0.25 -6.32
C ALA A 94 4.97 1.19 -7.52
N THR A 95 4.11 1.02 -8.51
CA THR A 95 3.79 2.07 -9.48
C THR A 95 2.33 2.45 -9.41
N GLY A 96 2.00 3.70 -9.77
CA GLY A 96 0.65 4.22 -9.65
C GLY A 96 0.62 5.73 -9.51
N ILE A 97 -0.59 6.24 -9.22
CA ILE A 97 -0.81 7.66 -8.92
C ILE A 97 -1.65 7.77 -7.65
N TYR A 98 -1.15 8.56 -6.71
CA TYR A 98 -1.90 8.93 -5.51
C TYR A 98 -2.50 10.33 -5.68
N THR A 99 -3.77 10.37 -5.90
CA THR A 99 -4.64 11.55 -5.81
C THR A 99 -6.07 11.08 -5.60
N TYR A 100 -6.88 11.90 -4.96
CA TYR A 100 -8.30 11.62 -4.75
C TYR A 100 -9.22 12.79 -5.13
N CYS A 101 -8.66 13.84 -5.74
CA CYS A 101 -9.43 14.97 -6.25
C CYS A 101 -9.37 15.04 -7.77
N ASP A 102 -8.20 15.30 -8.33
CA ASP A 102 -8.02 15.50 -9.77
C ASP A 102 -6.69 14.92 -10.24
N LEU A 103 -6.54 14.81 -11.57
CA LEU A 103 -5.31 14.36 -12.20
C LEU A 103 -4.20 15.41 -12.05
N PRO A 104 -2.93 14.98 -11.94
CA PRO A 104 -1.80 15.89 -12.18
C PRO A 104 -1.97 16.60 -13.52
N HIS A 105 -1.61 17.90 -13.59
CA HIS A 105 -1.79 18.73 -14.79
C HIS A 105 -1.28 18.08 -16.07
N TYR A 106 -0.18 17.33 -15.99
CA TYR A 106 0.37 16.59 -17.14
C TYR A 106 -0.66 15.69 -17.82
N PHE A 107 -1.57 15.07 -17.08
CA PHE A 107 -2.60 14.16 -17.60
C PHE A 107 -3.94 14.85 -17.89
N GLN A 108 -4.16 16.06 -17.38
CA GLN A 108 -5.41 16.79 -17.63
C GLN A 108 -5.57 17.18 -19.12
N TYR A 109 -4.44 17.40 -19.81
CA TYR A 109 -4.44 17.81 -21.22
C TYR A 109 -4.19 16.65 -22.19
N ARG A 110 -3.74 15.49 -21.74
CA ARG A 110 -3.28 14.36 -22.57
C ARG A 110 -4.06 13.09 -22.25
N GLY A 111 -4.34 12.31 -23.31
CA GLY A 111 -5.03 11.04 -23.23
C GLY A 111 -6.52 11.11 -23.55
N PRO A 112 -7.27 10.01 -23.39
CA PRO A 112 -8.66 9.91 -23.83
C PRO A 112 -9.57 10.97 -23.20
N GLY A 113 -10.37 11.64 -24.05
CA GLY A 113 -11.35 12.63 -23.61
C GLY A 113 -10.76 13.95 -23.07
N THR A 114 -9.47 14.22 -23.27
CA THR A 114 -8.82 15.50 -22.94
C THR A 114 -8.69 16.42 -24.16
N ALA A 115 -8.26 17.67 -23.95
CA ALA A 115 -8.16 18.68 -25.01
C ALA A 115 -7.19 18.28 -26.15
N LEU A 116 -6.09 17.60 -25.84
CA LEU A 116 -5.11 17.13 -26.82
C LEU A 116 -5.39 15.71 -27.32
N GLY A 117 -6.27 14.97 -26.66
CA GLY A 117 -6.59 13.59 -26.99
C GLY A 117 -5.39 12.63 -26.88
N GLY A 118 -5.42 11.55 -27.67
CA GLY A 118 -4.37 10.55 -27.75
C GLY A 118 -4.66 9.27 -26.93
N PRO A 119 -3.70 8.31 -26.91
CA PRO A 119 -3.83 7.06 -26.19
C PRO A 119 -3.80 7.25 -24.66
N GLU A 120 -4.12 6.20 -23.91
CA GLU A 120 -4.02 6.21 -22.45
C GLU A 120 -2.55 6.09 -21.99
N LEU A 121 -1.97 7.22 -21.60
CA LEU A 121 -0.56 7.30 -21.19
C LEU A 121 -0.31 6.73 -19.80
N ILE A 122 -1.31 6.80 -18.91
CA ILE A 122 -1.16 6.38 -17.50
C ILE A 122 -0.91 4.87 -17.44
N ALA A 123 -1.72 4.08 -18.15
CA ALA A 123 -1.53 2.63 -18.20
C ALA A 123 -0.17 2.25 -18.80
N ASP A 124 0.26 2.91 -19.88
CA ASP A 124 1.56 2.66 -20.52
C ASP A 124 2.74 2.99 -19.60
N MET A 125 2.64 4.06 -18.82
CA MET A 125 3.65 4.43 -17.83
C MET A 125 3.75 3.37 -16.72
N PHE A 126 2.63 2.86 -16.22
CA PHE A 126 2.63 1.80 -15.20
C PHE A 126 3.22 0.50 -15.75
N VAL A 127 2.83 0.10 -16.96
CA VAL A 127 3.38 -1.10 -17.62
C VAL A 127 4.89 -1.00 -17.81
N ARG A 128 5.40 0.17 -18.25
CA ARG A 128 6.84 0.42 -18.38
C ARG A 128 7.55 0.29 -17.03
N ASP A 129 7.03 0.88 -15.97
CA ASP A 129 7.61 0.78 -14.62
C ASP A 129 7.68 -0.67 -14.11
N ILE A 130 6.75 -1.53 -14.55
CA ILE A 130 6.69 -2.95 -14.19
C ILE A 130 7.62 -3.79 -15.06
N GLN A 131 7.69 -3.53 -16.37
CA GLN A 131 8.41 -4.40 -17.31
C GLN A 131 9.86 -3.98 -17.55
N GLU A 132 10.11 -2.66 -17.59
CA GLU A 132 11.43 -2.10 -17.94
C GLU A 132 12.16 -1.51 -16.72
N GLY A 133 11.39 -1.05 -15.72
CA GLY A 133 11.90 -0.43 -14.50
C GLY A 133 11.62 1.07 -14.40
N ILE A 134 11.60 1.53 -13.17
CA ILE A 134 11.21 2.88 -12.78
C ILE A 134 12.36 3.85 -13.05
N ALA A 135 12.11 4.90 -13.80
CA ALA A 135 13.04 6.01 -14.04
C ALA A 135 14.46 5.59 -14.50
N GLY A 136 14.57 4.49 -15.23
CA GLY A 136 15.85 3.98 -15.74
C GLY A 136 16.77 3.36 -14.68
N THR A 137 16.27 3.09 -13.48
CA THR A 137 17.06 2.51 -12.37
C THR A 137 17.24 1.00 -12.48
N GLY A 138 16.48 0.33 -13.35
CA GLY A 138 16.40 -1.13 -13.43
C GLY A 138 15.52 -1.78 -12.35
N VAL A 139 15.06 -1.03 -11.34
CA VAL A 139 14.12 -1.52 -10.33
C VAL A 139 12.71 -1.55 -10.92
N ARG A 140 12.09 -2.72 -10.94
CA ARG A 140 10.75 -2.94 -11.44
C ARG A 140 9.71 -2.87 -10.33
N ALA A 141 8.53 -2.33 -10.61
CA ALA A 141 7.43 -2.30 -9.66
C ALA A 141 6.78 -3.69 -9.54
N GLY A 142 6.59 -4.17 -8.32
CA GLY A 142 5.93 -5.46 -8.04
C GLY A 142 4.43 -5.34 -7.77
N ILE A 143 3.88 -4.12 -7.64
CA ILE A 143 2.48 -3.87 -7.30
C ILE A 143 2.01 -2.52 -7.86
N LEU A 144 0.71 -2.45 -8.16
CA LEU A 144 0.03 -1.22 -8.58
C LEU A 144 -0.63 -0.51 -7.38
N LYS A 145 -0.63 0.82 -7.37
CA LYS A 145 -1.31 1.64 -6.35
C LYS A 145 -2.19 2.71 -6.98
N CYS A 146 -3.42 2.82 -6.48
CA CYS A 146 -4.36 3.89 -6.80
C CYS A 146 -5.13 4.35 -5.56
N ALA A 147 -5.91 5.41 -5.68
CA ALA A 147 -6.62 5.98 -4.54
C ALA A 147 -8.03 6.45 -4.91
N THR A 148 -8.96 6.30 -3.95
CA THR A 148 -10.28 6.91 -3.94
C THR A 148 -10.62 7.30 -2.50
N ASP A 149 -10.89 8.57 -2.26
CA ASP A 149 -11.14 9.08 -0.91
C ASP A 149 -12.51 9.77 -0.82
N ALA A 150 -12.72 10.62 0.18
CA ALA A 150 -13.97 11.31 0.49
C ALA A 150 -14.69 11.98 -0.71
N PRO A 151 -13.98 12.55 -1.72
CA PRO A 151 -14.65 13.03 -2.93
C PRO A 151 -15.31 11.97 -3.80
N GLY A 152 -15.00 10.67 -3.58
CA GLY A 152 -15.51 9.57 -4.38
C GLY A 152 -14.88 9.47 -5.77
N LEU A 153 -15.63 8.93 -6.72
CA LEU A 153 -15.20 8.77 -8.11
C LEU A 153 -15.28 10.10 -8.87
N THR A 154 -14.27 10.92 -8.76
CA THR A 154 -14.10 12.03 -9.71
C THR A 154 -13.70 11.49 -11.07
N ARG A 155 -13.87 12.27 -12.15
CA ARG A 155 -13.44 11.87 -13.50
C ARG A 155 -11.94 11.49 -13.55
N GLY A 156 -11.10 12.22 -12.82
CA GLY A 156 -9.66 11.96 -12.76
C GLY A 156 -9.34 10.66 -12.04
N VAL A 157 -10.00 10.42 -10.89
CA VAL A 157 -9.86 9.20 -10.10
C VAL A 157 -10.33 7.98 -10.89
N GLU A 158 -11.50 8.04 -11.53
CA GLU A 158 -12.01 6.94 -12.37
C GLU A 158 -11.03 6.58 -13.49
N ARG A 159 -10.45 7.59 -14.18
CA ARG A 159 -9.45 7.36 -15.22
C ARG A 159 -8.22 6.64 -14.68
N ILE A 160 -7.73 6.99 -13.48
CA ILE A 160 -6.60 6.30 -12.85
C ILE A 160 -6.98 4.85 -12.52
N LEU A 161 -8.17 4.59 -11.96
CA LEU A 161 -8.62 3.23 -11.65
C LEU A 161 -8.66 2.36 -12.91
N ARG A 162 -9.23 2.87 -14.01
CA ARG A 162 -9.29 2.15 -15.29
C ARG A 162 -7.89 1.91 -15.88
N ALA A 163 -7.00 2.90 -15.82
CA ALA A 163 -5.62 2.74 -16.25
C ALA A 163 -4.85 1.73 -15.39
N THR A 164 -5.11 1.71 -14.08
CA THR A 164 -4.56 0.71 -13.14
C THR A 164 -5.05 -0.70 -13.51
N ALA A 165 -6.34 -0.86 -13.79
CA ALA A 165 -6.92 -2.12 -14.25
C ALA A 165 -6.27 -2.60 -15.56
N GLN A 166 -6.12 -1.71 -16.54
CA GLN A 166 -5.47 -2.03 -17.83
C GLN A 166 -4.01 -2.45 -17.64
N ALA A 167 -3.27 -1.78 -16.76
CA ALA A 167 -1.90 -2.16 -16.45
C ALA A 167 -1.84 -3.54 -15.75
N HIS A 168 -2.74 -3.81 -14.80
CA HIS A 168 -2.89 -5.12 -14.18
C HIS A 168 -3.14 -6.22 -15.23
N LEU A 169 -4.10 -6.04 -16.11
CA LEU A 169 -4.45 -7.03 -17.14
C LEU A 169 -3.29 -7.32 -18.12
N ARG A 170 -2.42 -6.34 -18.35
CA ARG A 170 -1.25 -6.47 -19.24
C ARG A 170 -0.04 -7.09 -18.56
N THR A 171 0.06 -7.02 -17.23
CA THR A 171 1.28 -7.39 -16.50
C THR A 171 1.08 -8.48 -15.46
N GLY A 172 -0.14 -8.67 -14.99
CA GLY A 172 -0.49 -9.63 -13.93
C GLY A 172 -0.09 -9.20 -12.50
N VAL A 173 0.56 -8.05 -12.28
CA VAL A 173 0.93 -7.61 -10.92
C VAL A 173 -0.32 -7.21 -10.13
N PRO A 174 -0.39 -7.48 -8.81
CA PRO A 174 -1.58 -7.17 -8.00
C PRO A 174 -1.80 -5.68 -7.83
N ILE A 175 -3.00 -5.33 -7.37
CA ILE A 175 -3.42 -3.95 -7.09
C ILE A 175 -3.61 -3.78 -5.59
N SER A 176 -3.00 -2.74 -4.99
CA SER A 176 -3.35 -2.23 -3.67
C SER A 176 -3.96 -0.84 -3.80
N THR A 177 -4.99 -0.57 -3.01
CA THR A 177 -5.71 0.70 -3.11
C THR A 177 -5.62 1.52 -1.82
N HIS A 178 -5.97 2.79 -1.92
CA HIS A 178 -6.37 3.63 -0.80
C HIS A 178 -7.88 3.84 -0.88
N THR A 179 -8.60 3.72 0.22
CA THR A 179 -10.03 4.04 0.29
C THR A 179 -10.38 4.87 1.52
N HIS A 180 -11.55 5.50 1.46
CA HIS A 180 -12.22 6.07 2.62
C HIS A 180 -13.32 5.09 3.07
N ALA A 181 -13.03 4.21 4.02
CA ALA A 181 -13.91 3.10 4.42
C ALA A 181 -15.31 3.57 4.85
N ARG A 182 -15.40 4.66 5.64
CA ARG A 182 -16.70 5.21 6.10
C ARG A 182 -17.58 5.76 4.96
N ARG A 183 -16.99 6.09 3.80
CA ARG A 183 -17.70 6.48 2.58
C ARG A 183 -18.02 5.29 1.69
N ARG A 184 -17.55 4.09 2.05
CA ARG A 184 -17.76 2.82 1.34
C ARG A 184 -17.27 2.84 -0.12
N VAL A 185 -16.32 3.71 -0.45
CA VAL A 185 -15.80 3.90 -1.83
C VAL A 185 -15.02 2.68 -2.35
N GLY A 186 -14.68 1.71 -1.50
CA GLY A 186 -14.12 0.43 -1.93
C GLY A 186 -15.05 -0.36 -2.86
N LEU A 187 -16.37 -0.22 -2.69
CA LEU A 187 -17.35 -0.83 -3.60
C LEU A 187 -17.32 -0.21 -5.00
N ASP A 188 -17.09 1.10 -5.08
CA ASP A 188 -16.91 1.79 -6.36
C ASP A 188 -15.64 1.33 -7.07
N GLN A 189 -14.53 1.14 -6.34
CA GLN A 189 -13.30 0.58 -6.89
C GLN A 189 -13.53 -0.83 -7.42
N GLN A 190 -14.16 -1.71 -6.65
CA GLN A 190 -14.47 -3.07 -7.07
C GLN A 190 -15.37 -3.09 -8.31
N ARG A 191 -16.35 -2.18 -8.41
CA ARG A 191 -17.19 -2.04 -9.59
C ARG A 191 -16.37 -1.69 -10.82
N ILE A 192 -15.51 -0.67 -10.75
CA ILE A 192 -14.66 -0.25 -11.87
C ILE A 192 -13.71 -1.38 -12.28
N PHE A 193 -13.04 -2.02 -11.34
CA PHE A 193 -12.13 -3.12 -11.63
C PHE A 193 -12.85 -4.31 -12.30
N ARG A 194 -14.06 -4.63 -11.84
CA ARG A 194 -14.88 -5.69 -12.46
C ARG A 194 -15.34 -5.31 -13.87
N GLU A 195 -15.72 -4.06 -14.09
CA GLU A 195 -16.07 -3.53 -15.43
C GLU A 195 -14.93 -3.66 -16.41
N GLU A 196 -13.67 -3.46 -15.96
CA GLU A 196 -12.46 -3.63 -16.76
C GLU A 196 -12.01 -5.10 -16.90
N GLY A 197 -12.62 -6.05 -16.17
CA GLY A 197 -12.30 -7.47 -16.24
C GLY A 197 -11.22 -7.95 -15.28
N VAL A 198 -10.89 -7.17 -14.24
CA VAL A 198 -9.93 -7.55 -13.20
C VAL A 198 -10.53 -8.61 -12.29
N ASP A 199 -9.78 -9.69 -12.03
CA ASP A 199 -10.09 -10.62 -10.94
C ASP A 199 -9.86 -9.93 -9.59
N LEU A 200 -10.95 -9.72 -8.84
CA LEU A 200 -10.91 -9.02 -7.56
C LEU A 200 -10.08 -9.76 -6.50
N SER A 201 -9.77 -11.05 -6.69
CA SER A 201 -8.83 -11.77 -5.82
C SER A 201 -7.39 -11.27 -5.95
N ARG A 202 -7.11 -10.40 -6.91
CA ARG A 202 -5.82 -9.71 -7.12
C ARG A 202 -5.81 -8.29 -6.58
N VAL A 203 -6.86 -7.88 -5.84
CA VAL A 203 -7.05 -6.51 -5.37
C VAL A 203 -7.12 -6.49 -3.85
N VAL A 204 -6.28 -5.66 -3.24
CA VAL A 204 -6.36 -5.30 -1.82
C VAL A 204 -7.08 -3.96 -1.69
N ILE A 205 -8.25 -3.96 -1.05
CA ILE A 205 -8.97 -2.74 -0.69
C ILE A 205 -8.33 -2.17 0.59
N GLY A 206 -7.42 -1.23 0.42
CA GLY A 206 -6.66 -0.61 1.50
C GLY A 206 -7.53 0.26 2.42
N HIS A 207 -7.07 0.43 3.65
CA HIS A 207 -7.74 1.19 4.71
C HIS A 207 -9.14 0.69 5.07
N SER A 208 -9.45 -0.57 4.72
CA SER A 208 -10.69 -1.21 5.13
C SER A 208 -10.84 -1.29 6.65
N GLY A 209 -9.71 -1.31 7.38
CA GLY A 209 -9.67 -1.29 8.85
C GLY A 209 -10.07 0.05 9.49
N ASP A 210 -10.47 1.08 8.73
CA ASP A 210 -10.91 2.39 9.26
C ASP A 210 -12.41 2.43 9.61
N THR A 211 -13.07 1.28 9.66
CA THR A 211 -14.49 1.16 10.03
C THR A 211 -14.75 -0.10 10.84
N THR A 212 -15.80 -0.08 11.65
CA THR A 212 -16.35 -1.24 12.38
C THR A 212 -17.58 -1.85 11.68
N ASP A 213 -17.93 -1.35 10.48
CA ASP A 213 -19.09 -1.84 9.70
C ASP A 213 -18.78 -3.20 9.06
N ILE A 214 -19.00 -4.27 9.84
CA ILE A 214 -18.77 -5.66 9.39
C ILE A 214 -19.56 -5.97 8.11
N GLY A 215 -20.80 -5.48 7.99
CA GLY A 215 -21.60 -5.74 6.79
C GLY A 215 -20.99 -5.15 5.52
N TYR A 216 -20.37 -3.96 5.61
CA TYR A 216 -19.61 -3.39 4.50
C TYR A 216 -18.36 -4.21 4.18
N LEU A 217 -17.60 -4.60 5.22
CA LEU A 217 -16.38 -5.38 5.05
C LEU A 217 -16.67 -6.74 4.43
N GLU A 218 -17.72 -7.43 4.87
CA GLU A 218 -18.16 -8.70 4.28
C GLU A 218 -18.61 -8.52 2.83
N GLN A 219 -19.28 -7.44 2.49
CA GLN A 219 -19.65 -7.16 1.10
C GLN A 219 -18.43 -7.02 0.18
N LEU A 220 -17.33 -6.41 0.66
CA LEU A 220 -16.07 -6.36 -0.09
C LEU A 220 -15.44 -7.76 -0.23
N LEU A 221 -15.49 -8.57 0.84
CA LEU A 221 -14.97 -9.94 0.86
C LEU A 221 -15.77 -10.87 -0.07
N ASP A 222 -17.09 -10.80 -0.04
CA ASP A 222 -17.98 -11.56 -0.89
C ASP A 222 -17.78 -11.24 -2.38
N ASN A 223 -17.42 -10.01 -2.68
CA ASN A 223 -17.00 -9.59 -4.01
C ASN A 223 -15.64 -10.17 -4.45
N GLY A 224 -14.84 -10.74 -3.54
CA GLY A 224 -13.61 -11.47 -3.84
C GLY A 224 -12.30 -10.77 -3.46
N SER A 225 -12.31 -9.51 -3.01
CA SER A 225 -11.09 -8.76 -2.69
C SER A 225 -10.47 -9.17 -1.36
N TYR A 226 -9.18 -8.85 -1.20
CA TYR A 226 -8.54 -8.78 0.11
C TYR A 226 -8.83 -7.45 0.79
N LEU A 227 -8.85 -7.44 2.13
CA LEU A 227 -8.99 -6.22 2.93
C LEU A 227 -7.65 -5.84 3.57
N GLY A 228 -7.23 -4.59 3.35
CA GLY A 228 -6.13 -3.96 4.08
C GLY A 228 -6.60 -3.47 5.45
N MET A 229 -6.26 -4.23 6.49
CA MET A 229 -6.37 -3.79 7.89
C MET A 229 -5.05 -3.09 8.22
N ASP A 230 -4.79 -1.97 7.55
CA ASP A 230 -3.45 -1.46 7.26
C ASP A 230 -3.18 -0.04 7.80
N ARG A 231 -3.96 0.41 8.79
CA ARG A 231 -3.74 1.68 9.51
C ARG A 231 -3.70 1.49 11.02
N PHE A 232 -3.12 0.40 11.49
CA PHE A 232 -2.86 0.22 12.90
C PHE A 232 -1.89 1.29 13.41
N GLY A 233 -2.27 1.96 14.50
CA GLY A 233 -1.54 3.07 15.12
C GLY A 233 -2.09 4.46 14.77
N ILE A 234 -2.98 4.61 13.78
CA ILE A 234 -3.66 5.88 13.49
C ILE A 234 -4.98 5.95 14.28
N ASP A 235 -4.84 6.06 15.61
CA ASP A 235 -5.97 5.99 16.54
C ASP A 235 -6.92 7.20 16.44
N SER A 236 -6.49 8.28 15.81
CA SER A 236 -7.34 9.45 15.51
C SER A 236 -8.44 9.16 14.49
N ILE A 237 -8.29 8.14 13.64
CA ILE A 237 -9.31 7.71 12.68
C ILE A 237 -10.23 6.67 13.32
N LEU A 238 -9.67 5.63 13.92
CA LEU A 238 -10.40 4.57 14.62
C LEU A 238 -9.52 4.05 15.75
N SER A 239 -10.10 3.85 16.94
CA SER A 239 -9.36 3.43 18.12
C SER A 239 -8.65 2.08 17.92
N PHE A 240 -7.56 1.85 18.62
CA PHE A 240 -6.84 0.58 18.63
C PHE A 240 -7.78 -0.59 18.98
N GLU A 241 -8.59 -0.42 20.00
CA GLU A 241 -9.53 -1.42 20.50
C GLU A 241 -10.57 -1.79 19.43
N ASP A 242 -11.15 -0.80 18.74
CA ASP A 242 -12.11 -1.03 17.67
C ASP A 242 -11.48 -1.72 16.46
N ARG A 243 -10.23 -1.39 16.11
CA ARG A 243 -9.49 -2.08 15.02
C ARG A 243 -9.24 -3.54 15.37
N VAL A 244 -8.74 -3.81 16.59
CA VAL A 244 -8.48 -5.18 17.08
C VAL A 244 -9.78 -5.98 17.10
N GLN A 245 -10.86 -5.42 17.66
CA GLN A 245 -12.16 -6.09 17.73
C GLN A 245 -12.71 -6.38 16.33
N THR A 246 -12.56 -5.45 15.37
CA THR A 246 -13.02 -5.63 13.99
C THR A 246 -12.30 -6.79 13.32
N VAL A 247 -10.96 -6.86 13.43
CA VAL A 247 -10.18 -7.99 12.89
C VAL A 247 -10.56 -9.29 13.57
N ALA A 248 -10.67 -9.32 14.90
CA ALA A 248 -11.05 -10.53 15.64
C ALA A 248 -12.42 -11.05 15.22
N ARG A 249 -13.42 -10.18 15.06
CA ARG A 249 -14.76 -10.55 14.58
C ARG A 249 -14.74 -11.11 13.15
N LEU A 250 -13.93 -10.53 12.25
CA LEU A 250 -13.77 -11.07 10.89
C LEU A 250 -13.08 -12.45 10.92
N CYS A 251 -12.08 -12.64 11.79
CA CYS A 251 -11.43 -13.94 11.97
C CYS A 251 -12.39 -15.00 12.55
N GLU A 252 -13.21 -14.66 13.56
CA GLU A 252 -14.27 -15.52 14.11
C GLU A 252 -15.28 -15.95 13.04
N ARG A 253 -15.58 -15.07 12.09
CA ARG A 253 -16.49 -15.32 10.96
C ARG A 253 -15.84 -16.04 9.77
N GLY A 254 -14.56 -16.44 9.90
CA GLY A 254 -13.84 -17.26 8.92
C GLY A 254 -13.11 -16.46 7.82
N HIS A 255 -12.97 -15.15 7.97
CA HIS A 255 -12.41 -14.29 6.91
C HIS A 255 -10.89 -14.06 6.99
N ALA A 256 -10.17 -14.68 7.95
CA ALA A 256 -8.72 -14.52 8.08
C ALA A 256 -7.95 -14.74 6.76
N GLY A 257 -8.43 -15.64 5.90
CA GLY A 257 -7.85 -15.95 4.59
C GLY A 257 -7.93 -14.82 3.55
N ARG A 258 -8.52 -13.67 3.89
CA ARG A 258 -8.66 -12.51 3.00
C ARG A 258 -8.30 -11.18 3.67
N LEU A 259 -7.60 -11.20 4.81
CA LEU A 259 -7.13 -10.02 5.51
C LEU A 259 -5.62 -9.89 5.40
N VAL A 260 -5.10 -8.67 5.31
CA VAL A 260 -3.67 -8.35 5.44
C VAL A 260 -3.49 -7.23 6.45
N LEU A 261 -2.38 -7.25 7.20
CA LEU A 261 -2.11 -6.31 8.28
C LEU A 261 -0.95 -5.38 7.90
N SER A 262 -1.04 -4.10 8.28
CA SER A 262 0.02 -3.10 8.14
C SER A 262 -0.27 -1.85 8.98
N HIS A 263 0.58 -0.82 8.84
CA HIS A 263 0.48 0.42 9.62
C HIS A 263 0.20 1.65 8.77
N ASP A 264 0.49 1.61 7.46
CA ASP A 264 0.58 2.81 6.60
C ASP A 264 1.59 3.82 7.20
N ALA A 265 2.64 3.30 7.86
CA ALA A 265 3.64 4.09 8.53
C ALA A 265 4.77 4.51 7.57
N ALA A 266 5.50 5.57 7.97
CA ALA A 266 6.64 6.07 7.22
C ALA A 266 7.82 6.41 8.14
N CYS A 267 9.05 6.30 7.60
CA CYS A 267 10.22 6.83 8.28
C CYS A 267 10.20 8.37 8.36
N PHE A 268 9.60 9.00 7.35
CA PHE A 268 9.31 10.43 7.33
C PHE A 268 8.06 10.68 6.45
N ASN A 269 7.20 11.58 6.89
CA ASN A 269 6.02 12.00 6.16
C ASN A 269 5.91 13.53 6.17
N HIS A 270 6.03 14.14 5.01
CA HIS A 270 6.03 15.58 4.81
C HIS A 270 4.70 16.27 5.19
N TRP A 271 3.60 15.49 5.19
CA TRP A 271 2.27 16.03 5.51
C TRP A 271 1.99 16.12 7.01
N LEU A 272 2.88 15.55 7.83
CA LEU A 272 2.70 15.46 9.27
C LEU A 272 3.82 16.23 10.01
N PRO A 273 3.49 16.91 11.10
CA PRO A 273 4.46 17.69 11.87
C PRO A 273 5.40 16.73 12.64
N GLU A 274 6.57 16.44 12.10
CA GLU A 274 7.51 15.42 12.59
C GLU A 274 7.76 15.49 14.10
N ARG A 275 7.96 16.71 14.65
CA ARG A 275 8.25 16.89 16.08
C ARG A 275 7.09 16.54 17.01
N GLN A 276 5.85 16.69 16.52
CA GLN A 276 4.63 16.45 17.29
C GLN A 276 4.09 15.03 17.05
N LEU A 277 4.56 14.37 16.01
CA LEU A 277 4.05 13.07 15.57
C LEU A 277 4.09 12.00 16.68
N PRO A 278 5.16 11.85 17.49
CA PRO A 278 5.18 10.89 18.59
C PRO A 278 4.14 11.14 19.69
N GLU A 279 3.73 12.40 19.88
CA GLU A 279 2.67 12.75 20.84
C GLU A 279 1.28 12.58 20.23
N MET A 280 1.12 12.89 18.95
CA MET A 280 -0.16 12.80 18.23
C MET A 280 -0.54 11.35 17.90
N LEU A 281 0.43 10.54 17.48
CA LEU A 281 0.26 9.17 17.02
C LEU A 281 1.35 8.26 17.62
N PRO A 282 1.34 8.02 18.94
CA PRO A 282 2.42 7.31 19.64
C PRO A 282 2.57 5.85 19.20
N ARG A 283 1.51 5.26 18.65
CA ARG A 283 1.49 3.87 18.19
C ARG A 283 1.76 3.73 16.69
N TRP A 284 1.89 4.84 15.96
CA TRP A 284 2.06 4.79 14.50
C TRP A 284 3.53 4.61 14.12
N HIS A 285 3.97 3.37 14.14
CA HIS A 285 5.33 2.95 13.80
C HIS A 285 5.35 1.47 13.36
N TYR A 286 6.39 1.05 12.64
CA TYR A 286 6.48 -0.29 12.03
C TYR A 286 6.45 -1.48 13.01
N LEU A 287 6.67 -1.29 14.29
CA LEU A 287 6.71 -2.36 15.28
C LEU A 287 5.37 -2.59 15.99
N HIS A 288 4.39 -1.71 15.79
CA HIS A 288 3.12 -1.76 16.53
C HIS A 288 2.35 -3.07 16.31
N ILE A 289 2.33 -3.62 15.09
CA ILE A 289 1.68 -4.92 14.83
C ILE A 289 2.31 -6.02 15.70
N HIS A 290 3.63 -6.11 15.74
CA HIS A 290 4.31 -7.16 16.49
C HIS A 290 4.25 -6.95 18.00
N ASN A 291 4.40 -5.72 18.46
CA ASN A 291 4.48 -5.40 19.87
C ASN A 291 3.12 -5.43 20.57
N ASP A 292 2.06 -4.95 19.89
CA ASP A 292 0.78 -4.65 20.53
C ASP A 292 -0.40 -5.35 19.84
N VAL A 293 -0.49 -5.30 18.49
CA VAL A 293 -1.66 -5.80 17.75
C VAL A 293 -1.76 -7.33 17.84
N ILE A 294 -0.67 -8.05 17.56
CA ILE A 294 -0.66 -9.52 17.63
C ILE A 294 -1.03 -10.02 19.05
N PRO A 295 -0.43 -9.51 20.14
CA PRO A 295 -0.86 -9.88 21.49
C PRO A 295 -2.34 -9.58 21.77
N ALA A 296 -2.83 -8.42 21.33
CA ALA A 296 -4.22 -8.04 21.52
C ALA A 296 -5.19 -8.93 20.72
N LEU A 297 -4.87 -9.27 19.46
CA LEU A 297 -5.65 -10.21 18.65
C LEU A 297 -5.72 -11.61 19.30
N LYS A 298 -4.60 -12.11 19.82
CA LYS A 298 -4.56 -13.37 20.57
C LYS A 298 -5.44 -13.31 21.82
N GLY A 299 -5.41 -12.18 22.53
CA GLY A 299 -6.29 -11.92 23.66
C GLY A 299 -7.79 -11.94 23.31
N GLN A 300 -8.14 -11.69 22.05
CA GLN A 300 -9.50 -11.79 21.49
C GLN A 300 -9.80 -13.15 20.83
N GLY A 301 -8.91 -14.14 20.98
CA GLY A 301 -9.12 -15.49 20.46
C GLY A 301 -8.66 -15.73 19.03
N VAL A 302 -8.00 -14.78 18.38
CA VAL A 302 -7.39 -15.00 17.05
C VAL A 302 -6.21 -15.96 17.20
N THR A 303 -6.20 -17.03 16.39
CA THR A 303 -5.20 -18.09 16.50
C THR A 303 -3.88 -17.73 15.81
N ASP A 304 -2.79 -18.41 16.18
CA ASP A 304 -1.49 -18.27 15.53
C ASP A 304 -1.55 -18.61 14.03
N GLU A 305 -2.37 -19.58 13.64
CA GLU A 305 -2.60 -19.95 12.26
C GLU A 305 -3.29 -18.81 11.48
N GLN A 306 -4.28 -18.15 12.07
CA GLN A 306 -4.94 -17.01 11.45
C GLN A 306 -3.98 -15.82 11.29
N ILE A 307 -3.14 -15.55 12.30
CA ILE A 307 -2.11 -14.51 12.25
C ILE A 307 -1.09 -14.82 11.15
N HIS A 308 -0.61 -16.08 11.09
CA HIS A 308 0.28 -16.52 10.02
C HIS A 308 -0.36 -16.37 8.65
N THR A 309 -1.64 -16.73 8.52
CA THR A 309 -2.39 -16.55 7.27
C THR A 309 -2.42 -15.10 6.83
N MET A 310 -2.70 -14.15 7.74
CA MET A 310 -2.79 -12.72 7.42
C MET A 310 -1.43 -12.08 7.09
N LEU A 311 -0.34 -12.55 7.68
CA LEU A 311 0.99 -11.94 7.52
C LEU A 311 1.89 -12.67 6.52
N VAL A 312 1.61 -13.94 6.19
CA VAL A 312 2.49 -14.75 5.32
C VAL A 312 1.72 -15.31 4.12
N GLU A 313 0.66 -16.09 4.37
CA GLU A 313 -0.01 -16.80 3.28
C GLU A 313 -0.79 -15.88 2.34
N ASN A 314 -1.54 -14.92 2.89
CA ASN A 314 -2.32 -13.98 2.08
C ASN A 314 -1.41 -13.08 1.24
N PRO A 315 -0.36 -12.43 1.78
CA PRO A 315 0.62 -11.71 0.97
C PRO A 315 1.18 -12.56 -0.17
N ARG A 316 1.61 -13.80 0.12
CA ARG A 316 2.11 -14.72 -0.90
C ARG A 316 1.08 -14.95 -2.00
N ARG A 317 -0.17 -15.31 -1.66
CA ARG A 317 -1.25 -15.56 -2.62
C ARG A 317 -1.60 -14.33 -3.47
N ILE A 318 -1.57 -13.13 -2.87
CA ILE A 318 -1.79 -11.87 -3.60
C ILE A 318 -0.76 -11.71 -4.72
N PHE A 319 0.51 -12.00 -4.45
CA PHE A 319 1.57 -11.87 -5.44
C PHE A 319 1.64 -13.04 -6.44
N GLU A 320 1.45 -14.29 -6.01
CA GLU A 320 1.49 -15.46 -6.91
C GLU A 320 0.33 -15.47 -7.91
N GLY A 321 -0.86 -15.04 -7.47
CA GLY A 321 -2.08 -15.19 -8.22
C GLY A 321 -2.67 -16.61 -8.12
N PRO A 322 -3.78 -16.82 -8.82
CA PRO A 322 -4.44 -18.13 -8.88
C PRO A 322 -3.63 -19.17 -9.63
#